data_afb239a733c65d24d0d81e2cdb3a557f
#
_entry.id   afb239a733c65d24d0d81e2cdb3a557f
#
_cell.length_a   1.000
_cell.length_b   1.000
_cell.length_c   1.000
_cell.angle_alpha   90.00
_cell.angle_beta   90.00
_cell.angle_gamma   90.00
#
_symmetry.space_group_name_H-M   'P 1'
#
loop_
_entity.id
_entity.type
_entity.pdbx_description
1 polymer ?
#
loop_
_entity_poly.entity_id
_entity_poly.type
_entity_poly.pdbx_seq_one_letter_code
_entity_poly.pdbx_strand_id
1 'polypeptide(L)'
;TKEEARQQFGLQPNKKTILLVGGSLGARTINESVLSHLEVIEKSDIQFIWQTGKYYSASIQEQLKGKEIPNLKVLDFISDMGAAYRAADLVISRAGASSISEFCLIGKPVILVPSPNVAEDHQTKNAMALVNKDAAVYVKDCEAPSLLIDKAISIAGDENKLNSLSENIKKLGFKNSADVIADEVIKLARR
;
A
#
# COMPACT_ATOMS: atom_id res chain seq x y z
N THR A 1 0.25 -19.57 -1.76
CA THR A 1 1.53 -19.00 -2.22
C THR A 1 1.35 -17.58 -2.77
N LYS A 2 2.45 -16.88 -3.05
CA LYS A 2 2.44 -15.57 -3.71
C LYS A 2 1.95 -15.68 -5.16
N GLU A 3 2.35 -16.72 -5.84
CA GLU A 3 1.97 -17.05 -7.21
C GLU A 3 0.46 -17.29 -7.35
N GLU A 4 -0.11 -18.10 -6.47
CA GLU A 4 -1.57 -18.34 -6.42
C GLU A 4 -2.33 -17.04 -6.13
N ALA A 5 -1.84 -16.21 -5.21
CA ALA A 5 -2.45 -14.93 -4.91
C ALA A 5 -2.44 -13.98 -6.12
N ARG A 6 -1.35 -13.94 -6.90
CA ARG A 6 -1.29 -13.19 -8.16
C ARG A 6 -2.28 -13.70 -9.19
N GLN A 7 -2.40 -15.02 -9.34
CA GLN A 7 -3.37 -15.64 -10.25
C GLN A 7 -4.82 -15.29 -9.90
N GLN A 8 -5.17 -15.17 -8.61
CA GLN A 8 -6.51 -14.73 -8.17
C GLN A 8 -6.86 -13.32 -8.70
N PHE A 9 -5.86 -12.46 -8.89
CA PHE A 9 -6.05 -11.14 -9.49
C PHE A 9 -5.88 -11.12 -11.02
N GLY A 10 -5.68 -12.28 -11.65
CA GLY A 10 -5.45 -12.38 -13.11
C GLY A 10 -4.08 -11.88 -13.53
N LEU A 11 -3.10 -11.90 -12.61
CA LEU A 11 -1.75 -11.43 -12.83
C LEU A 11 -0.79 -12.60 -13.11
N GLN A 12 0.33 -12.31 -13.76
CA GLN A 12 1.38 -13.29 -14.02
C GLN A 12 2.09 -13.66 -12.71
N PRO A 13 2.30 -14.98 -12.45
CA PRO A 13 2.82 -15.44 -11.16
C PRO A 13 4.25 -14.97 -10.85
N ASN A 14 5.07 -14.80 -11.86
CA ASN A 14 6.51 -14.54 -11.71
C ASN A 14 6.92 -13.07 -11.79
N LYS A 15 5.96 -12.15 -12.02
CA LYS A 15 6.27 -10.72 -12.13
C LYS A 15 6.10 -9.99 -10.79
N LYS A 16 6.97 -9.01 -10.54
CA LYS A 16 6.83 -8.09 -9.40
C LYS A 16 5.49 -7.39 -9.43
N THR A 17 4.88 -7.24 -8.26
CA THR A 17 3.54 -6.68 -8.12
C THR A 17 3.53 -5.56 -7.09
N ILE A 18 3.01 -4.40 -7.48
CA ILE A 18 2.75 -3.27 -6.60
C ILE A 18 1.25 -3.20 -6.29
N LEU A 19 0.91 -3.10 -5.00
CA LEU A 19 -0.46 -2.90 -4.53
C LEU A 19 -0.65 -1.43 -4.14
N LEU A 20 -1.66 -0.77 -4.71
CA LEU A 20 -2.06 0.59 -4.32
C LEU A 20 -3.40 0.56 -3.60
N VAL A 21 -3.43 1.05 -2.37
CA VAL A 21 -4.63 1.11 -1.52
C VAL A 21 -4.81 2.48 -0.89
N GLY A 22 -5.94 3.12 -1.16
CA GLY A 22 -6.31 4.41 -0.60
C GLY A 22 -7.29 4.34 0.58
N GLY A 23 -7.60 3.12 1.05
CA GLY A 23 -8.68 2.86 1.99
C GLY A 23 -10.03 2.67 1.27
N SER A 24 -11.10 2.34 2.01
CA SER A 24 -12.42 1.96 1.45
C SER A 24 -13.05 3.04 0.54
N LEU A 25 -12.83 4.31 0.85
CA LEU A 25 -13.30 5.45 0.06
C LEU A 25 -12.34 5.82 -1.07
N GLY A 26 -11.10 5.35 -1.02
CA GLY A 26 -10.03 5.72 -1.94
C GLY A 26 -9.25 6.96 -1.50
N ALA A 27 -8.16 7.25 -2.19
CA ALA A 27 -7.30 8.40 -1.95
C ALA A 27 -7.07 9.14 -3.27
N ARG A 28 -7.61 10.39 -3.36
CA ARG A 28 -7.57 11.18 -4.60
C ARG A 28 -6.17 11.26 -5.19
N THR A 29 -5.20 11.70 -4.42
CA THR A 29 -3.84 11.92 -4.89
C THR A 29 -3.15 10.64 -5.37
N ILE A 30 -3.39 9.50 -4.67
CA ILE A 30 -2.88 8.19 -5.12
C ILE A 30 -3.54 7.79 -6.46
N ASN A 31 -4.83 8.01 -6.61
CA ASN A 31 -5.55 7.74 -7.85
C ASN A 31 -5.06 8.63 -9.00
N GLU A 32 -4.88 9.93 -8.76
CA GLU A 32 -4.32 10.88 -9.72
C GLU A 32 -2.91 10.50 -10.16
N SER A 33 -2.08 9.99 -9.23
CA SER A 33 -0.73 9.48 -9.53
C SER A 33 -0.76 8.32 -10.51
N VAL A 34 -1.70 7.40 -10.38
CA VAL A 34 -1.85 6.27 -11.31
C VAL A 34 -2.34 6.78 -12.67
N LEU A 35 -3.39 7.60 -12.68
CA LEU A 35 -3.98 8.13 -13.93
C LEU A 35 -2.98 8.94 -14.76
N SER A 36 -2.11 9.70 -14.12
CA SER A 36 -1.08 10.50 -14.82
C SER A 36 0.11 9.67 -15.34
N HIS A 37 0.25 8.40 -14.93
CA HIS A 37 1.37 7.53 -15.30
C HIS A 37 0.95 6.23 -15.98
N LEU A 38 -0.24 6.17 -16.60
CA LEU A 38 -0.73 4.96 -17.26
C LEU A 38 0.24 4.41 -18.32
N GLU A 39 0.85 5.28 -19.12
CA GLU A 39 1.83 4.87 -20.14
C GLU A 39 3.11 4.30 -19.51
N VAL A 40 3.56 4.86 -18.40
CA VAL A 40 4.74 4.36 -17.65
C VAL A 40 4.44 2.98 -17.07
N ILE A 41 3.25 2.83 -16.49
CA ILE A 41 2.76 1.55 -15.95
C ILE A 41 2.72 0.50 -17.07
N GLU A 42 2.07 0.81 -18.19
CA GLU A 42 1.92 -0.11 -19.34
C GLU A 42 3.26 -0.61 -19.88
N LYS A 43 4.25 0.30 -19.97
CA LYS A 43 5.59 -0.02 -20.49
C LYS A 43 6.49 -0.72 -19.48
N SER A 44 6.11 -0.76 -18.20
CA SER A 44 6.92 -1.38 -17.16
C SER A 44 6.77 -2.91 -17.14
N ASP A 45 7.81 -3.62 -16.67
CA ASP A 45 7.74 -5.06 -16.44
C ASP A 45 7.09 -5.43 -15.08
N ILE A 46 6.51 -4.45 -14.39
CA ILE A 46 5.87 -4.58 -13.08
C ILE A 46 4.35 -4.61 -13.25
N GLN A 47 3.67 -5.39 -12.43
CA GLN A 47 2.22 -5.46 -12.39
C GLN A 47 1.66 -4.66 -11.22
N PHE A 48 0.42 -4.22 -11.37
CA PHE A 48 -0.23 -3.35 -10.40
C PHE A 48 -1.61 -3.89 -10.03
N ILE A 49 -1.90 -3.89 -8.73
CA ILE A 49 -3.26 -4.02 -8.19
C ILE A 49 -3.63 -2.65 -7.64
N TRP A 50 -4.62 -2.02 -8.23
CA TRP A 50 -5.04 -0.68 -7.85
C TRP A 50 -6.46 -0.67 -7.32
N GLN A 51 -6.60 -0.41 -6.01
CA GLN A 51 -7.89 -0.15 -5.39
C GLN A 51 -8.20 1.34 -5.46
N THR A 52 -9.16 1.69 -6.28
CA THR A 52 -9.59 3.08 -6.51
C THR A 52 -10.38 3.67 -5.36
N GLY A 53 -11.07 2.82 -4.60
CA GLY A 53 -12.10 3.19 -3.63
C GLY A 53 -13.45 3.46 -4.30
N LYS A 54 -14.52 3.15 -3.57
CA LYS A 54 -15.90 3.23 -4.09
C LYS A 54 -16.26 4.63 -4.61
N TYR A 55 -15.75 5.67 -3.96
CA TYR A 55 -16.08 7.05 -4.33
C TYR A 55 -15.55 7.45 -5.71
N TYR A 56 -14.35 6.96 -6.08
CA TYR A 56 -13.68 7.35 -7.34
C TYR A 56 -13.90 6.37 -8.47
N SER A 57 -14.43 5.17 -8.19
CA SER A 57 -14.47 4.06 -9.14
C SER A 57 -15.15 4.42 -10.46
N ALA A 58 -16.34 5.01 -10.43
CA ALA A 58 -17.08 5.35 -11.65
C ALA A 58 -16.33 6.36 -12.54
N SER A 59 -15.77 7.42 -11.95
CA SER A 59 -14.99 8.42 -12.68
C SER A 59 -13.71 7.83 -13.28
N ILE A 60 -13.04 6.93 -12.54
CA ILE A 60 -11.82 6.29 -13.02
C ILE A 60 -12.12 5.31 -14.15
N GLN A 61 -13.19 4.53 -14.05
CA GLN A 61 -13.63 3.63 -15.12
C GLN A 61 -13.92 4.38 -16.42
N GLU A 62 -14.57 5.54 -16.36
CA GLU A 62 -14.79 6.37 -17.56
C GLU A 62 -13.48 6.88 -18.16
N GLN A 63 -12.50 7.28 -17.34
CA GLN A 63 -11.19 7.72 -17.81
C GLN A 63 -10.32 6.59 -18.41
N LEU A 64 -10.58 5.35 -18.01
CA LEU A 64 -9.92 4.14 -18.52
C LEU A 64 -10.63 3.53 -19.72
N LYS A 65 -11.79 4.04 -20.11
CA LYS A 65 -12.58 3.50 -21.22
C LYS A 65 -11.79 3.47 -22.51
N GLY A 66 -11.74 2.29 -23.14
CA GLY A 66 -10.98 2.05 -24.35
C GLY A 66 -9.47 1.92 -24.17
N LYS A 67 -8.98 1.89 -22.91
CA LYS A 67 -7.56 1.63 -22.61
C LYS A 67 -7.44 0.22 -22.07
N GLU A 68 -6.61 -0.60 -22.69
CA GLU A 68 -6.23 -1.91 -22.20
C GLU A 68 -4.80 -1.85 -21.67
N ILE A 69 -4.62 -2.01 -20.36
CA ILE A 69 -3.33 -2.01 -19.70
C ILE A 69 -3.16 -3.37 -19.02
N PRO A 70 -2.53 -4.35 -19.70
CA PRO A 70 -2.54 -5.76 -19.28
C PRO A 70 -1.91 -6.03 -17.91
N ASN A 71 -1.01 -5.15 -17.47
CA ASN A 71 -0.32 -5.26 -16.18
C ASN A 71 -0.96 -4.42 -15.07
N LEU A 72 -2.17 -3.86 -15.29
CA LEU A 72 -2.89 -3.06 -14.30
C LEU A 72 -4.26 -3.68 -13.97
N LYS A 73 -4.41 -4.25 -12.78
CA LYS A 73 -5.70 -4.71 -12.25
C LYS A 73 -6.37 -3.60 -11.46
N VAL A 74 -7.49 -3.10 -11.95
CA VAL A 74 -8.28 -2.03 -11.32
C VAL A 74 -9.47 -2.61 -10.57
N LEU A 75 -9.64 -2.24 -9.31
CA LEU A 75 -10.70 -2.70 -8.41
C LEU A 75 -11.25 -1.51 -7.62
N ASP A 76 -12.56 -1.45 -7.44
CA ASP A 76 -13.20 -0.45 -6.56
C ASP A 76 -12.97 -0.78 -5.08
N PHE A 77 -12.99 -2.07 -4.75
CA PHE A 77 -12.79 -2.60 -3.41
C PHE A 77 -12.10 -3.96 -3.45
N ILE A 78 -11.27 -4.26 -2.46
CA ILE A 78 -10.60 -5.55 -2.28
C ILE A 78 -11.20 -6.23 -1.05
N SER A 79 -11.94 -7.31 -1.26
CA SER A 79 -12.56 -8.09 -0.18
C SER A 79 -11.54 -8.99 0.56
N ASP A 80 -10.57 -9.55 -0.16
CA ASP A 80 -9.48 -10.35 0.42
C ASP A 80 -8.17 -9.57 0.40
N MET A 81 -8.00 -8.71 1.42
CA MET A 81 -6.75 -7.98 1.62
C MET A 81 -5.57 -8.90 1.90
N GLY A 82 -5.81 -10.07 2.52
CA GLY A 82 -4.78 -11.06 2.76
C GLY A 82 -4.18 -11.60 1.46
N ALA A 83 -5.01 -11.91 0.46
CA ALA A 83 -4.54 -12.28 -0.87
C ALA A 83 -3.81 -11.13 -1.56
N ALA A 84 -4.32 -9.90 -1.49
CA ALA A 84 -3.69 -8.74 -2.09
C ALA A 84 -2.28 -8.47 -1.49
N TYR A 85 -2.16 -8.55 -0.17
CA TYR A 85 -0.85 -8.44 0.50
C TYR A 85 0.09 -9.57 0.12
N ARG A 86 -0.40 -10.82 0.00
CA ARG A 86 0.44 -11.94 -0.47
C ARG A 86 0.93 -11.74 -1.89
N ALA A 87 0.08 -11.26 -2.80
CA ALA A 87 0.44 -11.00 -4.19
C ALA A 87 1.51 -9.91 -4.34
N ALA A 88 1.47 -8.88 -3.49
CA ALA A 88 2.32 -7.71 -3.58
C ALA A 88 3.75 -7.93 -3.09
N ASP A 89 4.71 -7.30 -3.75
CA ASP A 89 6.11 -7.12 -3.30
C ASP A 89 6.28 -5.77 -2.59
N LEU A 90 5.54 -4.76 -3.02
CA LEU A 90 5.54 -3.41 -2.48
C LEU A 90 4.10 -2.92 -2.33
N VAL A 91 3.82 -2.18 -1.28
CA VAL A 91 2.50 -1.54 -1.07
C VAL A 91 2.65 -0.02 -1.12
N ILE A 92 1.70 0.65 -1.73
CA ILE A 92 1.51 2.11 -1.64
C ILE A 92 0.23 2.34 -0.85
N SER A 93 0.31 3.13 0.21
CA SER A 93 -0.86 3.37 1.09
C SER A 93 -0.83 4.73 1.76
N ARG A 94 -1.99 5.13 2.28
CA ARG A 94 -2.08 6.16 3.32
C ARG A 94 -1.46 5.65 4.63
N ALA A 95 -1.06 6.56 5.52
CA ALA A 95 -0.40 6.22 6.77
C ALA A 95 -1.37 6.13 7.97
N GLY A 96 -2.49 5.41 7.78
CA GLY A 96 -3.41 5.10 8.87
C GLY A 96 -2.80 4.11 9.86
N ALA A 97 -3.10 4.26 11.15
CA ALA A 97 -2.49 3.45 12.22
C ALA A 97 -2.75 1.94 12.05
N SER A 98 -3.98 1.55 11.70
CA SER A 98 -4.32 0.14 11.46
C SER A 98 -3.54 -0.46 10.30
N SER A 99 -3.47 0.25 9.17
CA SER A 99 -2.73 -0.21 7.98
C SER A 99 -1.23 -0.36 8.29
N ILE A 100 -0.64 0.61 9.01
CA ILE A 100 0.76 0.52 9.45
C ILE A 100 0.99 -0.70 10.33
N SER A 101 0.09 -0.97 11.29
CA SER A 101 0.20 -2.14 12.15
C SER A 101 0.15 -3.45 11.34
N GLU A 102 -0.73 -3.52 10.35
CA GLU A 102 -0.80 -4.67 9.42
C GLU A 102 0.51 -4.83 8.64
N PHE A 103 1.06 -3.75 8.05
CA PHE A 103 2.31 -3.82 7.29
C PHE A 103 3.49 -4.27 8.17
N CYS A 104 3.55 -3.79 9.41
CA CYS A 104 4.57 -4.24 10.38
C CYS A 104 4.44 -5.73 10.69
N LEU A 105 3.21 -6.23 10.92
CA LEU A 105 2.97 -7.64 11.24
C LEU A 105 3.36 -8.59 10.12
N ILE A 106 3.04 -8.22 8.87
CA ILE A 106 3.32 -9.05 7.69
C ILE A 106 4.70 -8.81 7.08
N GLY A 107 5.44 -7.80 7.58
CA GLY A 107 6.78 -7.45 7.06
C GLY A 107 6.73 -6.92 5.61
N LYS A 108 5.70 -6.16 5.25
CA LYS A 108 5.49 -5.72 3.87
C LYS A 108 6.21 -4.40 3.59
N PRO A 109 7.11 -4.34 2.60
CA PRO A 109 7.68 -3.08 2.13
C PRO A 109 6.59 -2.09 1.74
N VAL A 110 6.69 -0.83 2.17
CA VAL A 110 5.64 0.16 1.94
C VAL A 110 6.17 1.55 1.58
N ILE A 111 5.50 2.20 0.64
CA ILE A 111 5.57 3.63 0.40
C ILE A 111 4.34 4.26 1.06
N LEU A 112 4.57 5.15 1.99
CA LEU A 112 3.52 5.87 2.71
C LEU A 112 3.32 7.26 2.11
N VAL A 113 2.08 7.55 1.78
CA VAL A 113 1.61 8.87 1.30
C VAL A 113 0.61 9.40 2.32
N PRO A 114 1.05 10.08 3.39
CA PRO A 114 0.15 10.59 4.42
C PRO A 114 -0.90 11.54 3.86
N SER A 115 -2.13 11.44 4.35
CA SER A 115 -3.19 12.40 4.01
C SER A 115 -2.92 13.73 4.72
N PRO A 116 -2.95 14.87 4.00
CA PRO A 116 -2.84 16.19 4.63
C PRO A 116 -4.14 16.61 5.36
N ASN A 117 -5.26 15.94 5.08
CA ASN A 117 -6.59 16.30 5.57
C ASN A 117 -6.98 15.50 6.82
N VAL A 118 -6.07 15.40 7.79
CA VAL A 118 -6.30 14.68 9.05
C VAL A 118 -5.93 15.55 10.24
N ALA A 119 -6.63 15.36 11.37
CA ALA A 119 -6.38 16.11 12.58
C ALA A 119 -4.92 15.97 13.04
N GLU A 120 -4.31 17.07 13.48
CA GLU A 120 -2.95 17.10 14.08
C GLU A 120 -1.85 16.46 13.23
N ASP A 121 -2.04 16.33 11.93
CA ASP A 121 -1.08 15.71 11.00
C ASP A 121 -0.60 14.31 11.47
N HIS A 122 -1.51 13.55 12.10
CA HIS A 122 -1.16 12.26 12.70
C HIS A 122 -0.64 11.25 11.67
N GLN A 123 -1.08 11.31 10.40
CA GLN A 123 -0.58 10.38 9.38
C GLN A 123 0.88 10.65 9.02
N THR A 124 1.33 11.89 8.96
CA THR A 124 2.75 12.20 8.76
C THR A 124 3.58 11.70 9.95
N LYS A 125 3.12 11.93 11.18
CA LYS A 125 3.79 11.41 12.38
C LYS A 125 3.90 9.87 12.35
N ASN A 126 2.83 9.19 11.97
CA ASN A 126 2.80 7.74 11.80
C ASN A 126 3.81 7.26 10.74
N ALA A 127 3.83 7.90 9.58
CA ALA A 127 4.78 7.56 8.51
C ALA A 127 6.23 7.76 8.97
N MET A 128 6.53 8.89 9.58
CA MET A 128 7.89 9.21 10.04
C MET A 128 8.39 8.27 11.14
N ALA A 129 7.51 7.70 11.96
CA ALA A 129 7.88 6.67 12.93
C ALA A 129 8.49 5.41 12.28
N LEU A 130 8.09 5.08 11.04
CA LEU A 130 8.67 3.99 10.26
C LEU A 130 9.88 4.46 9.44
N VAL A 131 9.77 5.62 8.80
CA VAL A 131 10.80 6.19 7.93
C VAL A 131 12.11 6.42 8.69
N ASN A 132 12.05 6.95 9.91
CA ASN A 132 13.20 7.18 10.78
C ASN A 132 13.91 5.88 11.22
N LYS A 133 13.32 4.72 10.92
CA LYS A 133 13.88 3.38 11.17
C LYS A 133 14.20 2.63 9.87
N ASP A 134 14.24 3.32 8.75
CA ASP A 134 14.42 2.74 7.41
C ASP A 134 13.42 1.61 7.10
N ALA A 135 12.23 1.67 7.72
CA ALA A 135 11.18 0.65 7.61
C ALA A 135 10.09 0.99 6.58
N ALA A 136 10.07 2.21 6.06
CA ALA A 136 9.15 2.66 5.02
C ALA A 136 9.79 3.76 4.18
N VAL A 137 9.21 4.01 3.01
CA VAL A 137 9.54 5.15 2.17
C VAL A 137 8.41 6.18 2.29
N TYR A 138 8.76 7.45 2.38
CA TYR A 138 7.83 8.57 2.42
C TYR A 138 7.73 9.27 1.08
N VAL A 139 6.50 9.60 0.69
CA VAL A 139 6.20 10.53 -0.41
C VAL A 139 5.17 11.54 0.10
N LYS A 140 5.49 12.82 -0.04
CA LYS A 140 4.56 13.89 0.33
C LYS A 140 3.35 13.90 -0.58
N ASP A 141 2.15 14.12 -0.02
CA ASP A 141 0.90 14.04 -0.79
C ASP A 141 0.92 14.92 -2.06
N CYS A 142 1.35 16.17 -1.94
CA CYS A 142 1.41 17.10 -3.08
C CYS A 142 2.46 16.73 -4.15
N GLU A 143 3.44 15.89 -3.84
CA GLU A 143 4.48 15.42 -4.76
C GLU A 143 4.10 14.08 -5.40
N ALA A 144 3.14 13.37 -4.82
CA ALA A 144 2.77 12.04 -5.26
C ALA A 144 2.35 11.96 -6.74
N PRO A 145 1.56 12.91 -7.30
CA PRO A 145 1.19 12.85 -8.71
C PRO A 145 2.36 12.83 -9.69
N SER A 146 3.53 13.34 -9.31
CA SER A 146 4.71 13.40 -10.18
C SER A 146 5.80 12.39 -9.85
N LEU A 147 5.83 11.86 -8.62
CA LEU A 147 6.97 11.05 -8.16
C LEU A 147 6.61 9.61 -7.77
N LEU A 148 5.35 9.37 -7.43
CA LEU A 148 4.98 8.14 -6.72
C LEU A 148 5.19 6.88 -7.53
N ILE A 149 4.75 6.88 -8.79
CA ILE A 149 4.79 5.68 -9.65
C ILE A 149 6.22 5.35 -10.05
N ASP A 150 7.01 6.34 -10.50
CA ASP A 150 8.40 6.12 -10.88
C ASP A 150 9.22 5.61 -9.70
N LYS A 151 9.03 6.21 -8.51
CA LYS A 151 9.67 5.77 -7.27
C LYS A 151 9.28 4.34 -6.89
N ALA A 152 8.00 4.00 -7.05
CA ALA A 152 7.51 2.65 -6.74
C ALA A 152 8.09 1.60 -7.68
N ILE A 153 8.14 1.89 -8.99
CA ILE A 153 8.76 1.02 -10.00
C ILE A 153 10.24 0.81 -9.68
N SER A 154 10.97 1.89 -9.39
CA SER A 154 12.39 1.82 -9.02
C SER A 154 12.63 0.95 -7.80
N ILE A 155 11.83 1.11 -6.73
CA ILE A 155 11.95 0.32 -5.50
C ILE A 155 11.56 -1.15 -5.74
N ALA A 156 10.50 -1.40 -6.50
CA ALA A 156 10.05 -2.76 -6.79
C ALA A 156 11.07 -3.56 -7.63
N GLY A 157 11.88 -2.87 -8.44
CA GLY A 157 12.99 -3.46 -9.18
C GLY A 157 14.27 -3.67 -8.36
N ASP A 158 14.38 -3.10 -7.16
CA ASP A 158 15.54 -3.23 -6.28
C ASP A 158 15.29 -4.24 -5.15
N GLU A 159 15.76 -5.48 -5.35
CA GLU A 159 15.63 -6.55 -4.36
C GLU A 159 16.29 -6.21 -3.01
N ASN A 160 17.44 -5.56 -3.02
CA ASN A 160 18.13 -5.20 -1.78
C ASN A 160 17.31 -4.19 -0.98
N LYS A 161 16.69 -3.22 -1.67
CA LYS A 161 15.83 -2.22 -1.04
C LYS A 161 14.55 -2.85 -0.49
N LEU A 162 13.90 -3.74 -1.24
CA LEU A 162 12.72 -4.48 -0.79
C LEU A 162 13.03 -5.31 0.46
N ASN A 163 14.14 -6.07 0.44
CA ASN A 163 14.54 -6.92 1.57
C ASN A 163 14.84 -6.07 2.81
N SER A 164 15.61 -5.00 2.67
CA SER A 164 15.93 -4.07 3.77
C SER A 164 14.65 -3.47 4.40
N LEU A 165 13.72 -2.97 3.58
CA LEU A 165 12.46 -2.44 4.07
C LEU A 165 11.62 -3.51 4.79
N SER A 166 11.56 -4.73 4.23
CA SER A 166 10.82 -5.86 4.81
C SER A 166 11.39 -6.27 6.18
N GLU A 167 12.70 -6.40 6.29
CA GLU A 167 13.36 -6.76 7.55
C GLU A 167 13.15 -5.68 8.62
N ASN A 168 13.29 -4.42 8.25
CA ASN A 168 13.17 -3.32 9.21
C ASN A 168 11.72 -3.13 9.68
N ILE A 169 10.75 -3.16 8.77
CA ILE A 169 9.34 -2.97 9.15
C ILE A 169 8.83 -4.14 10.02
N LYS A 170 9.30 -5.36 9.76
CA LYS A 170 8.94 -6.55 10.54
C LYS A 170 9.38 -6.49 12.00
N LYS A 171 10.50 -5.81 12.28
CA LYS A 171 10.98 -5.58 13.65
C LYS A 171 10.03 -4.71 14.48
N LEU A 172 9.14 -3.96 13.83
CA LEU A 172 8.16 -3.06 14.46
C LEU A 172 6.79 -3.71 14.68
N GLY A 173 6.61 -4.96 14.28
CA GLY A 173 5.36 -5.68 14.39
C GLY A 173 5.05 -6.15 15.82
N PHE A 174 3.86 -5.83 16.30
CA PHE A 174 3.33 -6.27 17.59
C PHE A 174 2.38 -7.46 17.40
N LYS A 175 2.80 -8.68 17.76
CA LYS A 175 2.02 -9.90 17.49
C LYS A 175 0.89 -10.17 18.47
N ASN A 176 0.99 -9.72 19.71
CA ASN A 176 0.08 -10.08 20.81
C ASN A 176 -0.64 -8.84 21.37
N SER A 177 -0.95 -7.85 20.53
CA SER A 177 -1.57 -6.59 20.98
C SER A 177 -2.93 -6.79 21.66
N ALA A 178 -3.76 -7.74 21.17
CA ALA A 178 -5.06 -8.03 21.78
C ALA A 178 -4.92 -8.57 23.22
N ASP A 179 -4.00 -9.52 23.42
CA ASP A 179 -3.76 -10.11 24.75
C ASP A 179 -3.20 -9.06 25.71
N VAL A 180 -2.24 -8.26 25.27
CA VAL A 180 -1.66 -7.17 26.08
C VAL A 180 -2.73 -6.15 26.49
N ILE A 181 -3.61 -5.74 25.57
CA ILE A 181 -4.72 -4.83 25.88
C ILE A 181 -5.69 -5.47 26.87
N ALA A 182 -6.06 -6.74 26.65
CA ALA A 182 -6.96 -7.46 27.56
C ALA A 182 -6.38 -7.58 28.98
N ASP A 183 -5.10 -7.90 29.10
CA ASP A 183 -4.41 -7.98 30.38
C ASP A 183 -4.40 -6.63 31.13
N GLU A 184 -4.15 -5.53 30.43
CA GLU A 184 -4.18 -4.19 31.04
C GLU A 184 -5.59 -3.79 31.49
N VAL A 185 -6.63 -4.09 30.69
CA VAL A 185 -8.03 -3.87 31.09
C VAL A 185 -8.39 -4.68 32.35
N ILE A 186 -7.99 -5.96 32.41
CA ILE A 186 -8.23 -6.82 33.56
C ILE A 186 -7.51 -6.29 34.80
N LYS A 187 -6.26 -5.83 34.66
CA LYS A 187 -5.51 -5.21 35.78
C LYS A 187 -6.22 -3.97 36.32
N LEU A 188 -6.75 -3.12 35.44
CA LEU A 188 -7.49 -1.92 35.85
C LEU A 188 -8.82 -2.25 36.52
N ALA A 189 -9.53 -3.27 36.05
CA ALA A 189 -10.81 -3.70 36.64
C ALA A 189 -10.68 -4.38 38.01
N ARG A 190 -9.49 -4.83 38.38
CA ARG A 190 -9.19 -5.45 39.69
C ARG A 190 -8.65 -4.48 40.77
N ARG A 191 -8.48 -3.20 40.39
CA ARG A 191 -8.14 -2.10 41.33
C ARG A 191 -9.40 -1.47 41.91
#